data_8875d0e98ac5b0c76e2d381985c9009d
#
_entry.id   8875d0e98ac5b0c76e2d381985c9009d
#
_cell.length_a   1.000
_cell.length_b   1.000
_cell.length_c   1.000
_cell.angle_alpha   90.00
_cell.angle_beta   90.00
_cell.angle_gamma   90.00
#
_symmetry.space_group_name_H-M   'P 1'
#
loop_
_entity.id
_entity.type
_entity.pdbx_description
1 polymer ?
#
loop_
_entity_poly.entity_id
_entity_poly.type
_entity_poly.pdbx_seq_one_letter_code
_entity_poly.pdbx_strand_id
1 'polypeptide(L)'
;MERGNVVKIFPDTDFEHACQELENPQIDGWEFFTESHGITIYRLYNEKSGLYEYKIYGTLDDVLPDICAKVYMDLEYRKKWDTYVYELYETQKDDKKVIYWNIKYPWPMSNRDYVYVREMREMEYNGKKIWVVIAQSAMVPSIPERDGVIRVDDYKQSCVLTTDGKVGSRAYMHYYDNPKGSIPTWLINWAAKTGVPGFLTIMQKACRGYPEYLRSKQQAPGSSI
;
A
#
# COMPACT_ATOMS: atom_id res chain seq x y z
N MET A 1 -2.15 28.87 -17.44
CA MET A 1 -2.28 27.45 -17.09
C MET A 1 -2.83 27.41 -15.68
N GLU A 2 -4.12 27.20 -15.54
CA GLU A 2 -4.76 27.02 -14.23
C GLU A 2 -4.25 25.69 -13.65
N ARG A 3 -3.58 25.76 -12.51
CA ARG A 3 -3.32 24.58 -11.69
C ARG A 3 -4.68 24.13 -11.18
N GLY A 4 -5.22 23.06 -11.75
CA GLY A 4 -6.44 22.45 -11.26
C GLY A 4 -6.31 22.23 -9.74
N ASN A 5 -7.31 22.69 -8.99
CA ASN A 5 -7.40 22.45 -7.56
C ASN A 5 -7.36 20.95 -7.31
N VAL A 6 -6.21 20.44 -6.90
CA VAL A 6 -6.09 19.04 -6.42
C VAL A 6 -6.92 18.96 -5.15
N VAL A 7 -8.01 18.22 -5.22
CA VAL A 7 -8.86 17.98 -4.05
C VAL A 7 -8.02 17.19 -3.05
N LYS A 8 -7.64 17.84 -1.95
CA LYS A 8 -6.91 17.19 -0.85
C LYS A 8 -7.87 16.24 -0.13
N ILE A 9 -7.53 14.95 -0.09
CA ILE A 9 -8.33 13.93 0.59
C ILE A 9 -7.91 13.83 2.06
N PHE A 10 -6.60 13.95 2.33
CA PHE A 10 -6.01 13.86 3.67
C PHE A 10 -5.36 15.19 4.08
N PRO A 11 -5.30 15.51 5.38
CA PRO A 11 -4.64 16.70 5.89
C PRO A 11 -3.12 16.65 5.67
N ASP A 12 -2.49 17.81 5.56
CA ASP A 12 -1.05 17.93 5.33
C ASP A 12 -0.24 17.30 6.48
N THR A 13 -0.76 17.40 7.70
CA THR A 13 -0.15 16.82 8.91
C THR A 13 0.06 15.30 8.82
N ASP A 14 -0.82 14.58 8.13
CA ASP A 14 -0.69 13.13 7.99
C ASP A 14 0.52 12.76 7.12
N PHE A 15 0.76 13.55 6.07
CA PHE A 15 1.92 13.38 5.20
C PHE A 15 3.23 13.76 5.91
N GLU A 16 3.25 14.85 6.66
CA GLU A 16 4.40 15.28 7.47
C GLU A 16 4.76 14.24 8.52
N HIS A 17 3.77 13.72 9.23
CA HIS A 17 3.96 12.66 10.21
C HIS A 17 4.53 11.38 9.59
N ALA A 18 4.04 10.99 8.43
CA ALA A 18 4.56 9.83 7.72
C ALA A 18 6.04 10.01 7.30
N CYS A 19 6.43 11.21 6.84
CA CYS A 19 7.82 11.55 6.55
C CYS A 19 8.70 11.47 7.80
N GLN A 20 8.21 12.01 8.92
CA GLN A 20 8.93 11.99 10.21
C GLN A 20 9.19 10.54 10.65
N GLU A 21 8.22 9.65 10.54
CA GLU A 21 8.35 8.24 10.91
C GLU A 21 9.43 7.51 10.11
N LEU A 22 9.57 7.78 8.81
CA LEU A 22 10.64 7.18 8.01
C LEU A 22 12.04 7.65 8.44
N GLU A 23 12.20 8.93 8.75
CA GLU A 23 13.49 9.52 9.10
C GLU A 23 13.87 9.30 10.57
N ASN A 24 12.88 9.28 11.45
CA ASN A 24 13.06 9.08 12.90
C ASN A 24 11.98 8.12 13.44
N PRO A 25 12.17 6.81 13.28
CA PRO A 25 11.19 5.80 13.69
C PRO A 25 10.79 5.91 15.17
N GLN A 26 9.51 6.07 15.45
CA GLN A 26 8.94 6.08 16.79
C GLN A 26 8.43 4.68 17.13
N ILE A 27 9.30 3.85 17.71
CA ILE A 27 9.00 2.44 18.03
C ILE A 27 8.82 2.18 19.52
N ASP A 28 8.85 3.23 20.36
CA ASP A 28 8.60 3.09 21.79
C ASP A 28 7.19 2.56 22.03
N GLY A 29 7.07 1.48 22.80
CA GLY A 29 5.82 0.78 23.05
C GLY A 29 5.40 -0.21 21.96
N TRP A 30 6.12 -0.26 20.84
CA TRP A 30 5.89 -1.26 19.79
C TRP A 30 6.68 -2.54 20.07
N GLU A 31 6.05 -3.69 19.87
CA GLU A 31 6.69 -5.01 19.99
C GLU A 31 7.39 -5.36 18.68
N PHE A 32 8.67 -5.75 18.75
CA PHE A 32 9.34 -6.38 17.62
C PHE A 32 8.62 -7.70 17.27
N PHE A 33 8.20 -7.85 16.02
CA PHE A 33 7.45 -9.03 15.60
C PHE A 33 8.30 -9.98 14.78
N THR A 34 8.99 -9.50 13.75
CA THR A 34 9.86 -10.34 12.91
C THR A 34 10.79 -9.48 12.05
N GLU A 35 11.88 -10.10 11.59
CA GLU A 35 12.75 -9.56 10.55
C GLU A 35 13.02 -10.62 9.49
N SER A 36 12.94 -10.24 8.21
CA SER A 36 13.22 -11.14 7.09
C SER A 36 13.54 -10.33 5.83
N HIS A 37 14.58 -10.72 5.11
CA HIS A 37 14.99 -10.10 3.83
C HIS A 37 15.16 -8.59 3.87
N GLY A 38 15.76 -8.07 4.95
CA GLY A 38 15.96 -6.63 5.13
C GLY A 38 14.69 -5.85 5.49
N ILE A 39 13.64 -6.55 5.91
CA ILE A 39 12.36 -5.96 6.33
C ILE A 39 12.16 -6.26 7.80
N THR A 40 11.99 -5.22 8.59
CA THR A 40 11.70 -5.30 10.02
C THR A 40 10.25 -4.90 10.26
N ILE A 41 9.52 -5.72 11.02
CA ILE A 41 8.12 -5.51 11.36
C ILE A 41 7.98 -5.38 12.86
N TYR A 42 7.37 -4.27 13.28
CA TYR A 42 6.90 -4.03 14.64
C TYR A 42 5.38 -4.06 14.66
N ARG A 43 4.81 -4.39 15.82
CA ARG A 43 3.36 -4.40 16.01
C ARG A 43 2.97 -3.74 17.32
N LEU A 44 1.79 -3.15 17.35
CA LEU A 44 1.18 -2.59 18.54
C LEU A 44 -0.22 -3.15 18.71
N TYR A 45 -0.49 -3.75 19.88
CA TYR A 45 -1.82 -4.26 20.19
C TYR A 45 -2.77 -3.12 20.53
N ASN A 46 -3.90 -3.08 19.87
CA ASN A 46 -4.97 -2.12 20.12
C ASN A 46 -6.07 -2.80 20.95
N GLU A 47 -6.12 -2.47 22.23
CA GLU A 47 -7.08 -3.08 23.18
C GLU A 47 -8.55 -2.86 22.79
N LYS A 48 -8.86 -1.77 22.10
CA LYS A 48 -10.24 -1.44 21.71
C LYS A 48 -10.75 -2.33 20.58
N SER A 49 -9.90 -2.62 19.61
CA SER A 49 -10.25 -3.47 18.46
C SER A 49 -9.90 -4.94 18.68
N GLY A 50 -9.00 -5.25 19.61
CA GLY A 50 -8.43 -6.58 19.78
C GLY A 50 -7.49 -7.01 18.65
N LEU A 51 -7.00 -6.05 17.85
CA LEU A 51 -6.18 -6.27 16.67
C LEU A 51 -4.82 -5.59 16.82
N TYR A 52 -3.92 -5.88 15.88
CA TYR A 52 -2.60 -5.26 15.84
C TYR A 52 -2.52 -4.22 14.72
N GLU A 53 -1.82 -3.13 15.02
CA GLU A 53 -1.27 -2.21 14.04
C GLU A 53 0.18 -2.61 13.76
N TYR A 54 0.67 -2.33 12.56
CA TYR A 54 2.00 -2.72 12.12
C TYR A 54 2.80 -1.54 11.62
N LYS A 55 4.07 -1.46 12.01
CA LYS A 55 5.08 -0.60 11.41
C LYS A 55 6.10 -1.50 10.71
N ILE A 56 6.31 -1.24 9.44
CA ILE A 56 7.15 -2.04 8.56
C ILE A 56 8.22 -1.13 7.99
N TYR A 57 9.47 -1.46 8.22
CA TYR A 57 10.63 -0.75 7.67
C TYR A 57 11.42 -1.70 6.79
N GLY A 58 11.91 -1.20 5.66
CA GLY A 58 12.68 -2.02 4.77
C GLY A 58 13.45 -1.23 3.72
N THR A 59 14.27 -1.96 2.96
CA THR A 59 14.97 -1.46 1.79
C THR A 59 14.55 -2.24 0.56
N LEU A 60 14.53 -1.58 -0.58
CA LEU A 60 14.32 -2.17 -1.89
C LEU A 60 15.58 -1.89 -2.72
N ASP A 61 16.47 -2.86 -2.76
CA ASP A 61 17.73 -2.74 -3.48
C ASP A 61 17.48 -2.60 -4.99
N ASP A 62 18.30 -1.81 -5.66
CA ASP A 62 18.26 -1.59 -7.12
C ASP A 62 16.92 -1.05 -7.66
N VAL A 63 16.11 -0.41 -6.82
CA VAL A 63 14.83 0.19 -7.21
C VAL A 63 14.76 1.64 -6.74
N LEU A 64 14.66 2.56 -7.69
CA LEU A 64 14.52 3.97 -7.37
C LEU A 64 13.13 4.28 -6.77
N PRO A 65 13.05 5.18 -5.77
CA PRO A 65 11.82 5.43 -5.03
C PRO A 65 10.68 5.99 -5.90
N ASP A 66 10.98 6.79 -6.92
CA ASP A 66 9.97 7.30 -7.86
C ASP A 66 9.36 6.19 -8.72
N ILE A 67 10.17 5.22 -9.14
CA ILE A 67 9.69 4.03 -9.88
C ILE A 67 8.82 3.18 -8.95
N CYS A 68 9.28 2.94 -7.72
CA CYS A 68 8.53 2.19 -6.74
C CYS A 68 7.15 2.83 -6.46
N ALA A 69 7.11 4.15 -6.26
CA ALA A 69 5.87 4.90 -6.07
C ALA A 69 4.94 4.81 -7.28
N LYS A 70 5.45 4.94 -8.50
CA LYS A 70 4.66 4.79 -9.73
C LYS A 70 4.08 3.39 -9.87
N VAL A 71 4.87 2.35 -9.63
CA VAL A 71 4.42 0.95 -9.67
C VAL A 71 3.34 0.69 -8.62
N TYR A 72 3.51 1.23 -7.42
CA TYR A 72 2.52 1.12 -6.36
C TYR A 72 1.18 1.80 -6.73
N MET A 73 1.24 2.91 -7.45
CA MET A 73 0.06 3.67 -7.86
C MET A 73 -0.61 3.13 -9.14
N ASP A 74 0.10 2.41 -10.02
CA ASP A 74 -0.42 1.90 -11.29
C ASP A 74 -1.24 0.61 -11.09
N LEU A 75 -2.58 0.76 -10.96
CA LEU A 75 -3.49 -0.36 -10.72
C LEU A 75 -3.54 -1.33 -11.91
N GLU A 76 -3.41 -0.83 -13.14
CA GLU A 76 -3.43 -1.69 -14.33
C GLU A 76 -2.17 -2.55 -14.41
N TYR A 77 -1.04 -1.98 -14.02
CA TYR A 77 0.19 -2.76 -13.92
C TYR A 77 0.13 -3.72 -12.73
N ARG A 78 -0.43 -3.28 -11.58
CA ARG A 78 -0.56 -4.13 -10.38
C ARG A 78 -1.32 -5.42 -10.67
N LYS A 79 -2.37 -5.39 -11.46
CA LYS A 79 -3.11 -6.60 -11.88
C LYS A 79 -2.26 -7.63 -12.62
N LYS A 80 -1.14 -7.23 -13.21
CA LYS A 80 -0.25 -8.11 -13.98
C LYS A 80 0.78 -8.83 -13.12
N TRP A 81 1.19 -8.24 -12.02
CA TRP A 81 2.27 -8.77 -11.20
C TRP A 81 1.85 -9.20 -9.79
N ASP A 82 0.81 -8.59 -9.21
CA ASP A 82 0.34 -8.91 -7.87
C ASP A 82 -0.60 -10.13 -7.91
N THR A 83 -0.06 -11.28 -7.54
CA THR A 83 -0.78 -12.57 -7.58
C THR A 83 -1.90 -12.68 -6.54
N TYR A 84 -1.91 -11.81 -5.53
CA TYR A 84 -2.96 -11.75 -4.52
C TYR A 84 -4.20 -11.02 -5.00
N VAL A 85 -4.10 -10.21 -6.04
CA VAL A 85 -5.25 -9.52 -6.62
C VAL A 85 -6.21 -10.53 -7.26
N TYR A 86 -7.46 -10.52 -6.79
CA TYR A 86 -8.57 -11.16 -7.46
C TYR A 86 -9.26 -10.18 -8.42
N GLU A 87 -9.58 -8.98 -7.91
CA GLU A 87 -10.18 -7.89 -8.68
C GLU A 87 -9.65 -6.55 -8.17
N LEU A 88 -9.33 -5.63 -9.06
CA LEU A 88 -8.80 -4.32 -8.70
C LEU A 88 -9.18 -3.30 -9.76
N TYR A 89 -9.85 -2.23 -9.36
CA TYR A 89 -10.18 -1.12 -10.26
C TYR A 89 -10.42 0.17 -9.50
N GLU A 90 -10.30 1.27 -10.23
CA GLU A 90 -10.65 2.61 -9.77
C GLU A 90 -12.00 3.01 -10.38
N THR A 91 -12.82 3.68 -9.62
CA THR A 91 -14.13 4.15 -10.09
C THR A 91 -14.52 5.47 -9.41
N GLN A 92 -15.38 6.23 -10.06
CA GLN A 92 -16.02 7.41 -9.49
C GLN A 92 -17.42 7.02 -9.00
N LYS A 93 -17.65 7.12 -7.70
CA LYS A 93 -18.94 6.81 -7.07
C LYS A 93 -19.21 7.77 -5.94
N ASP A 94 -20.47 8.23 -5.83
CA ASP A 94 -20.93 9.13 -4.77
C ASP A 94 -20.00 10.36 -4.62
N ASP A 95 -19.62 10.97 -5.77
CA ASP A 95 -18.68 12.10 -5.90
C ASP A 95 -17.27 11.85 -5.34
N LYS A 96 -16.91 10.57 -5.10
CA LYS A 96 -15.60 10.17 -4.65
C LYS A 96 -14.90 9.28 -5.68
N LYS A 97 -13.63 9.56 -5.89
CA LYS A 97 -12.73 8.65 -6.61
C LYS A 97 -12.25 7.58 -5.63
N VAL A 98 -12.66 6.36 -5.83
CA VAL A 98 -12.38 5.24 -4.92
C VAL A 98 -11.79 4.05 -5.65
N ILE A 99 -11.09 3.23 -4.91
CA ILE A 99 -10.52 1.98 -5.37
C ILE A 99 -11.29 0.83 -4.73
N TYR A 100 -11.71 -0.10 -5.57
CA TYR A 100 -12.19 -1.42 -5.15
C TYR A 100 -11.04 -2.41 -5.29
N TRP A 101 -10.76 -3.16 -4.23
CA TRP A 101 -9.70 -4.15 -4.22
C TRP A 101 -10.15 -5.41 -3.51
N ASN A 102 -10.24 -6.53 -4.24
CA ASN A 102 -10.56 -7.85 -3.73
C ASN A 102 -9.28 -8.70 -3.73
N ILE A 103 -8.94 -9.24 -2.58
CA ILE A 103 -7.71 -10.01 -2.33
C ILE A 103 -8.04 -11.48 -2.13
N LYS A 104 -7.26 -12.32 -2.75
CA LYS A 104 -7.28 -13.76 -2.52
C LYS A 104 -6.71 -14.09 -1.13
N TYR A 105 -7.53 -14.71 -0.32
CA TYR A 105 -7.08 -15.32 0.93
C TYR A 105 -6.84 -16.83 0.72
N PRO A 106 -5.92 -17.44 1.48
CA PRO A 106 -5.70 -18.88 1.35
C PRO A 106 -6.93 -19.67 1.80
N TRP A 107 -7.26 -20.71 1.03
CA TRP A 107 -8.34 -21.63 1.38
C TRP A 107 -8.13 -22.22 2.79
N PRO A 108 -9.17 -22.40 3.64
CA PRO A 108 -10.60 -22.27 3.35
C PRO A 108 -11.21 -20.89 3.61
N MET A 109 -10.42 -19.85 3.68
CA MET A 109 -10.90 -18.51 4.03
C MET A 109 -11.52 -17.80 2.82
N SER A 110 -12.62 -17.09 3.07
CA SER A 110 -13.20 -16.18 2.09
C SER A 110 -12.22 -15.07 1.72
N ASN A 111 -12.29 -14.58 0.48
CA ASN A 111 -11.60 -13.37 0.08
C ASN A 111 -12.02 -12.18 0.94
N ARG A 112 -11.16 -11.16 0.97
CA ARG A 112 -11.48 -9.85 1.53
C ARG A 112 -11.53 -8.81 0.43
N ASP A 113 -12.49 -7.89 0.54
CA ASP A 113 -12.53 -6.73 -0.32
C ASP A 113 -12.44 -5.43 0.46
N TYR A 114 -11.88 -4.44 -0.19
CA TYR A 114 -11.66 -3.10 0.33
C TYR A 114 -12.26 -2.08 -0.62
N VAL A 115 -12.93 -1.08 -0.07
CA VAL A 115 -13.29 0.15 -0.78
C VAL A 115 -12.59 1.28 -0.06
N TYR A 116 -11.69 1.98 -0.74
CA TYR A 116 -10.85 2.98 -0.10
C TYR A 116 -10.52 4.16 -1.02
N VAL A 117 -10.19 5.26 -0.41
CA VAL A 117 -9.57 6.43 -1.06
C VAL A 117 -8.06 6.39 -0.83
N ARG A 118 -7.28 6.92 -1.76
CA ARG A 118 -5.84 7.13 -1.56
C ARG A 118 -5.38 8.41 -2.22
N GLU A 119 -4.32 8.99 -1.66
CA GLU A 119 -3.64 10.14 -2.19
C GLU A 119 -2.14 9.92 -2.12
N MET A 120 -1.43 10.28 -3.20
CA MET A 120 0.03 10.29 -3.22
C MET A 120 0.52 11.71 -3.33
N ARG A 121 1.53 12.06 -2.53
CA ARG A 121 2.26 13.32 -2.65
C ARG A 121 3.76 13.07 -2.77
N GLU A 122 4.37 13.89 -3.61
CA GLU A 122 5.80 14.05 -3.65
C GLU A 122 6.15 15.25 -2.77
N MET A 123 7.00 15.04 -1.78
CA MET A 123 7.37 16.02 -0.76
C MET A 123 8.87 16.21 -0.70
N GLU A 124 9.31 17.34 -0.20
CA GLU A 124 10.67 17.57 0.23
C GLU A 124 10.69 17.63 1.77
N TYR A 125 11.47 16.77 2.39
CA TYR A 125 11.60 16.70 3.83
C TYR A 125 13.07 16.49 4.21
N ASN A 126 13.62 17.39 5.02
CA ASN A 126 15.05 17.40 5.41
C ASN A 126 16.01 17.33 4.20
N GLY A 127 15.70 18.07 3.12
CA GLY A 127 16.53 18.10 1.90
C GLY A 127 16.47 16.81 1.06
N LYS A 128 15.54 15.90 1.37
CA LYS A 128 15.32 14.68 0.61
C LYS A 128 13.96 14.69 -0.07
N LYS A 129 13.90 14.13 -1.26
CA LYS A 129 12.66 13.89 -1.97
C LYS A 129 12.00 12.62 -1.43
N ILE A 130 10.75 12.73 -1.03
CA ILE A 130 9.98 11.65 -0.40
C ILE A 130 8.64 11.50 -1.11
N TRP A 131 8.26 10.28 -1.42
CA TRP A 131 6.93 9.93 -1.93
C TRP A 131 6.12 9.31 -0.80
N VAL A 132 4.97 9.91 -0.54
CA VAL A 132 4.05 9.46 0.52
C VAL A 132 2.72 9.09 -0.09
N VAL A 133 2.24 7.88 0.19
CA VAL A 133 0.90 7.42 -0.17
C VAL A 133 0.12 7.16 1.10
N ILE A 134 -1.02 7.81 1.23
CA ILE A 134 -1.96 7.56 2.33
C ILE A 134 -3.24 6.97 1.75
N ALA A 135 -3.76 5.94 2.42
CA ALA A 135 -4.99 5.27 2.05
C ALA A 135 -5.86 4.98 3.28
N GLN A 136 -7.17 5.06 3.10
CA GLN A 136 -8.14 4.77 4.16
C GLN A 136 -9.44 4.27 3.56
N SER A 137 -10.10 3.35 4.28
CA SER A 137 -11.45 2.89 3.96
C SER A 137 -12.40 4.04 3.71
N ALA A 138 -13.25 3.89 2.70
CA ALA A 138 -14.31 4.82 2.38
C ALA A 138 -15.65 4.10 2.35
N MET A 139 -16.64 4.67 3.03
CA MET A 139 -18.00 4.19 2.91
C MET A 139 -18.61 4.72 1.60
N VAL A 140 -19.02 3.80 0.72
CA VAL A 140 -19.58 4.09 -0.59
C VAL A 140 -20.82 3.21 -0.80
N PRO A 141 -22.02 3.68 -0.46
CA PRO A 141 -23.25 2.88 -0.51
C PRO A 141 -23.56 2.25 -1.88
N SER A 142 -23.11 2.90 -2.96
CA SER A 142 -23.25 2.38 -4.32
C SER A 142 -22.30 1.22 -4.67
N ILE A 143 -21.41 0.82 -3.75
CA ILE A 143 -20.55 -0.38 -3.87
C ILE A 143 -20.90 -1.31 -2.70
N PRO A 144 -21.98 -2.08 -2.79
CA PRO A 144 -22.43 -2.96 -1.70
C PRO A 144 -21.45 -4.11 -1.45
N GLU A 145 -21.59 -4.73 -0.29
CA GLU A 145 -20.93 -6.00 0.02
C GLU A 145 -21.37 -7.10 -0.95
N ARG A 146 -20.50 -8.07 -1.19
CA ARG A 146 -20.73 -9.19 -2.12
C ARG A 146 -20.78 -10.51 -1.36
N ASP A 147 -21.67 -11.39 -1.78
CA ASP A 147 -21.77 -12.74 -1.21
C ASP A 147 -20.45 -13.49 -1.34
N GLY A 148 -20.05 -14.16 -0.24
CA GLY A 148 -18.84 -14.94 -0.19
C GLY A 148 -17.53 -14.14 -0.06
N VAL A 149 -17.61 -12.81 0.00
CA VAL A 149 -16.48 -11.90 0.19
C VAL A 149 -16.71 -11.07 1.47
N ILE A 150 -15.69 -10.93 2.30
CA ILE A 150 -15.80 -10.16 3.55
C ILE A 150 -15.28 -8.74 3.30
N ARG A 151 -16.14 -7.72 3.52
CA ARG A 151 -15.78 -6.32 3.42
C ARG A 151 -14.94 -5.88 4.61
N VAL A 152 -13.73 -5.39 4.31
CA VAL A 152 -12.88 -4.67 5.27
C VAL A 152 -13.22 -3.19 5.21
N ASP A 153 -13.91 -2.70 6.22
CA ASP A 153 -14.41 -1.32 6.31
C ASP A 153 -13.62 -0.45 7.29
N ASP A 154 -12.63 -1.02 7.95
CA ASP A 154 -11.69 -0.31 8.82
C ASP A 154 -10.25 -0.66 8.40
N TYR A 155 -9.74 0.13 7.47
CA TYR A 155 -8.39 0.00 6.89
C TYR A 155 -7.73 1.36 6.83
N LYS A 156 -6.47 1.40 7.24
CA LYS A 156 -5.59 2.58 7.17
C LYS A 156 -4.20 2.16 6.76
N GLN A 157 -3.60 2.91 5.86
CA GLN A 157 -2.22 2.69 5.45
C GLN A 157 -1.54 4.01 5.13
N SER A 158 -0.30 4.15 5.55
CA SER A 158 0.65 5.10 4.97
C SER A 158 1.86 4.34 4.43
N CYS A 159 2.31 4.69 3.24
CA CYS A 159 3.52 4.13 2.63
C CYS A 159 4.43 5.28 2.23
N VAL A 160 5.68 5.22 2.64
CA VAL A 160 6.67 6.27 2.44
C VAL A 160 7.90 5.69 1.78
N LEU A 161 8.40 6.37 0.76
CA LEU A 161 9.53 5.94 -0.04
C LEU A 161 10.51 7.10 -0.21
N THR A 162 11.79 6.84 0.00
CA THR A 162 12.88 7.78 -0.29
C THR A 162 14.12 7.02 -0.77
N THR A 163 15.11 7.75 -1.25
CA THR A 163 16.39 7.15 -1.65
C THR A 163 17.11 6.53 -0.45
N ASP A 164 17.82 5.44 -0.70
CA ASP A 164 18.77 4.85 0.24
C ASP A 164 20.16 5.56 0.21
N GLY A 165 20.29 6.60 -0.63
CA GLY A 165 21.54 7.30 -0.90
C GLY A 165 22.40 6.64 -1.99
N LYS A 166 21.90 5.57 -2.62
CA LYS A 166 22.53 4.83 -3.72
C LYS A 166 21.53 4.66 -4.87
N VAL A 167 21.33 3.44 -5.32
CA VAL A 167 20.37 3.09 -6.39
C VAL A 167 19.11 2.42 -5.89
N GLY A 168 18.93 2.34 -4.59
CA GLY A 168 17.81 1.69 -3.92
C GLY A 168 16.86 2.69 -3.25
N SER A 169 15.86 2.13 -2.61
CA SER A 169 14.88 2.85 -1.80
C SER A 169 14.87 2.39 -0.35
N ARG A 170 14.67 3.32 0.55
CA ARG A 170 14.19 3.07 1.91
C ARG A 170 12.68 3.22 1.91
N ALA A 171 12.02 2.33 2.61
CA ALA A 171 10.57 2.30 2.72
C ALA A 171 10.12 2.21 4.17
N TYR A 172 9.03 2.88 4.47
CA TYR A 172 8.27 2.75 5.69
C TYR A 172 6.81 2.53 5.34
N MET A 173 6.13 1.66 6.09
CA MET A 173 4.68 1.49 5.99
C MET A 173 4.08 1.36 7.39
N HIS A 174 3.05 2.15 7.65
CA HIS A 174 2.10 1.89 8.72
C HIS A 174 0.89 1.21 8.12
N TYR A 175 0.45 0.13 8.75
CA TYR A 175 -0.67 -0.67 8.26
C TYR A 175 -1.59 -1.09 9.42
N TYR A 176 -2.86 -0.88 9.22
CA TYR A 176 -3.92 -1.40 10.07
C TYR A 176 -5.11 -1.79 9.22
N ASP A 177 -5.68 -2.95 9.48
CA ASP A 177 -7.01 -3.31 9.01
C ASP A 177 -7.75 -4.20 10.02
N ASN A 178 -9.07 -4.22 9.88
CA ASN A 178 -9.93 -5.19 10.55
C ASN A 178 -10.43 -6.21 9.51
N PRO A 179 -9.74 -7.34 9.36
CA PRO A 179 -10.08 -8.34 8.34
C PRO A 179 -11.37 -9.08 8.63
N LYS A 180 -12.02 -8.78 9.75
CA LYS A 180 -13.25 -9.39 10.27
C LYS A 180 -13.22 -10.92 10.33
N GLY A 181 -14.09 -11.48 11.11
CA GLY A 181 -14.14 -12.92 11.36
C GLY A 181 -12.95 -13.40 12.19
N SER A 182 -12.83 -14.72 12.31
CA SER A 182 -11.74 -15.34 13.05
C SER A 182 -10.54 -15.54 12.14
N ILE A 183 -9.46 -14.80 12.39
CA ILE A 183 -8.19 -14.96 11.68
C ILE A 183 -7.30 -15.90 12.50
N PRO A 184 -6.96 -17.09 11.98
CA PRO A 184 -6.12 -18.03 12.68
C PRO A 184 -4.69 -17.47 12.88
N THR A 185 -4.09 -17.72 14.03
CA THR A 185 -2.74 -17.25 14.36
C THR A 185 -1.68 -17.69 13.33
N TRP A 186 -1.85 -18.89 12.75
CA TRP A 186 -0.94 -19.37 11.70
C TRP A 186 -0.94 -18.45 10.47
N LEU A 187 -2.11 -17.88 10.10
CA LEU A 187 -2.21 -16.98 8.95
C LEU A 187 -1.50 -15.65 9.22
N ILE A 188 -1.65 -15.10 10.42
CA ILE A 188 -0.94 -13.89 10.86
C ILE A 188 0.57 -14.12 10.78
N ASN A 189 1.04 -15.23 11.31
CA ASN A 189 2.46 -15.59 11.28
C ASN A 189 2.97 -15.82 9.85
N TRP A 190 2.17 -16.48 9.00
CA TRP A 190 2.50 -16.66 7.59
C TRP A 190 2.58 -15.33 6.85
N ALA A 191 1.60 -14.44 7.06
CA ALA A 191 1.58 -13.13 6.43
C ALA A 191 2.85 -12.33 6.74
N ALA A 192 3.26 -12.29 8.02
CA ALA A 192 4.45 -11.56 8.42
C ALA A 192 5.77 -12.20 7.95
N LYS A 193 5.87 -13.53 8.03
CA LYS A 193 7.13 -14.24 7.73
C LYS A 193 7.33 -14.57 6.25
N THR A 194 6.26 -14.65 5.48
CA THR A 194 6.29 -15.11 4.09
C THR A 194 5.52 -14.18 3.15
N GLY A 195 4.30 -13.79 3.52
CA GLY A 195 3.42 -13.01 2.66
C GLY A 195 3.97 -11.62 2.36
N VAL A 196 4.33 -10.85 3.38
CA VAL A 196 4.87 -9.49 3.23
C VAL A 196 6.25 -9.50 2.55
N PRO A 197 7.24 -10.32 2.99
CA PRO A 197 8.51 -10.41 2.28
C PRO A 197 8.38 -10.88 0.83
N GLY A 198 7.51 -11.87 0.58
CA GLY A 198 7.21 -12.36 -0.76
C GLY A 198 6.58 -11.29 -1.65
N PHE A 199 5.63 -10.53 -1.13
CA PHE A 199 5.03 -9.40 -1.84
C PHE A 199 6.07 -8.34 -2.23
N LEU A 200 6.96 -7.98 -1.32
CA LEU A 200 8.01 -6.99 -1.60
C LEU A 200 9.01 -7.49 -2.65
N THR A 201 9.35 -8.78 -2.64
CA THR A 201 10.17 -9.40 -3.70
C THR A 201 9.50 -9.31 -5.07
N ILE A 202 8.20 -9.61 -5.15
CA ILE A 202 7.43 -9.52 -6.40
C ILE A 202 7.33 -8.06 -6.84
N MET A 203 7.07 -7.13 -5.93
CA MET A 203 7.02 -5.71 -6.21
C MET A 203 8.35 -5.16 -6.72
N GLN A 204 9.47 -5.56 -6.11
CA GLN A 204 10.81 -5.18 -6.56
C GLN A 204 11.07 -5.65 -8.01
N LYS A 205 10.69 -6.90 -8.33
CA LYS A 205 10.74 -7.42 -9.71
C LYS A 205 9.86 -6.60 -10.65
N ALA A 206 8.65 -6.25 -10.24
CA ALA A 206 7.75 -5.41 -11.01
C ALA A 206 8.35 -4.02 -11.27
N CYS A 207 9.00 -3.40 -10.28
CA CYS A 207 9.66 -2.12 -10.46
C CYS A 207 10.76 -2.18 -11.53
N ARG A 208 11.55 -3.25 -11.56
CA ARG A 208 12.57 -3.47 -12.61
C ARG A 208 11.95 -3.62 -14.00
N GLY A 209 10.79 -4.25 -14.11
CA GLY A 209 10.06 -4.45 -15.37
C GLY A 209 9.21 -3.25 -15.83
N TYR A 210 9.01 -2.25 -14.97
CA TYR A 210 8.09 -1.15 -15.25
C TYR A 210 8.47 -0.28 -16.46
N PRO A 211 9.74 0.07 -16.70
CA PRO A 211 10.12 0.82 -17.89
C PRO A 211 9.77 0.08 -19.20
N GLU A 212 9.90 -1.24 -19.24
CA GLU A 212 9.53 -2.04 -20.40
C GLU A 212 8.01 -2.07 -20.61
N TYR A 213 7.27 -2.23 -19.52
CA TYR A 213 5.80 -2.14 -19.55
C TYR A 213 5.33 -0.79 -20.11
N LEU A 214 5.91 0.32 -19.70
CA LEU A 214 5.56 1.64 -20.23
C LEU A 214 5.85 1.76 -21.73
N ARG A 215 7.00 1.24 -22.19
CA ARG A 215 7.34 1.22 -23.63
C ARG A 215 6.32 0.40 -24.43
N SER A 216 5.91 -0.76 -23.92
CA SER A 216 4.93 -1.61 -24.59
C SER A 216 3.55 -0.94 -24.69
N LYS A 217 3.16 -0.17 -23.70
CA LYS A 217 1.91 0.63 -23.74
C LYS A 217 1.94 1.71 -24.81
N GLN A 218 3.09 2.37 -25.02
CA GLN A 218 3.22 3.42 -26.04
C GLN A 218 3.23 2.87 -27.46
N GLN A 219 3.62 1.61 -27.64
CA GLN A 219 3.68 0.93 -28.95
C GLN A 219 2.38 0.20 -29.32
N ALA A 220 1.41 0.09 -28.41
CA ALA A 220 0.13 -0.55 -28.70
C ALA A 220 -0.67 0.31 -29.69
N PRO A 221 -1.12 -0.23 -30.84
CA PRO A 221 -1.93 0.51 -31.80
C PRO A 221 -3.28 0.87 -31.17
N GLY A 222 -3.51 2.15 -30.94
CA GLY A 222 -4.75 2.68 -30.36
C GLY A 222 -4.57 3.76 -29.28
N SER A 223 -3.36 4.15 -28.91
CA SER A 223 -3.09 5.30 -28.01
C SER A 223 -2.92 6.59 -28.83
N SER A 224 -3.95 6.98 -29.57
CA SER A 224 -4.04 8.36 -30.05
C SER A 224 -4.69 9.20 -28.95
N ILE A 225 -4.00 10.25 -28.54
CA ILE A 225 -4.31 11.29 -27.56
C ILE A 225 -5.66 11.94 -27.88
#